data_cf9e6379fe25079c8d887e81afae5cef
#
_entry.id   cf9e6379fe25079c8d887e81afae5cef
#
_cell.length_a   1.000
_cell.length_b   1.000
_cell.length_c   1.000
_cell.angle_alpha   90.00
_cell.angle_beta   90.00
_cell.angle_gamma   90.00
#
_symmetry.space_group_name_H-M   'P 1'
#
loop_
_entity.id
_entity.type
_entity.pdbx_description
1 polymer ?
#
loop_
_entity_poly.entity_id
_entity_poly.type
_entity_poly.pdbx_seq_one_letter_code
_entity_poly.pdbx_strand_id
1 'polypeptide(L)'
;DPKVCYLRSLDAVVGDSLIWLGHNSFFLQLAGKRIMFDPVFGSIPFVKRQSEFPANPDIFTGIDYLLISHDHFDHLDKQSITRLLNNNPQMKLFCGLGTGELIQSWFPEMKVIEAGWYQQLEDEELKITFLPAQHWSKRSVRDGGQRLWGAFMLQGHGVSLYYSGDTG
;
A
#
# COMPACT_ATOMS: atom_id res chain seq x y z
N ASP A 1 6.47 -1.40 29.37
CA ASP A 1 5.78 -2.29 28.43
C ASP A 1 5.23 -1.47 27.26
N PRO A 2 5.46 -1.87 26.01
CA PRO A 2 4.87 -1.20 24.87
C PRO A 2 3.34 -1.28 24.96
N LYS A 3 2.68 -0.13 24.89
CA LYS A 3 1.23 -0.07 24.87
C LYS A 3 0.75 -0.17 23.44
N VAL A 4 -0.13 -1.11 23.14
CA VAL A 4 -0.86 -1.13 21.88
C VAL A 4 -1.84 0.05 21.91
N CYS A 5 -1.63 1.01 21.03
CA CYS A 5 -2.51 2.17 20.87
C CYS A 5 -3.47 1.92 19.71
N TYR A 6 -4.76 2.10 19.97
CA TYR A 6 -5.77 2.08 18.92
C TYR A 6 -5.86 3.45 18.27
N LEU A 7 -5.62 3.51 16.95
CA LEU A 7 -5.70 4.77 16.19
C LEU A 7 -7.19 5.13 15.98
N ARG A 8 -7.61 6.25 16.56
CA ARG A 8 -9.02 6.68 16.54
C ARG A 8 -9.34 7.69 15.45
N SER A 9 -8.36 8.51 15.05
CA SER A 9 -8.48 9.53 14.01
C SER A 9 -7.12 9.83 13.40
N LEU A 10 -7.09 10.16 12.10
CA LEU A 10 -5.90 10.69 11.44
C LEU A 10 -5.61 12.16 11.78
N ASP A 11 -6.57 12.90 12.35
CA ASP A 11 -6.34 14.30 12.76
C ASP A 11 -5.29 14.42 13.87
N ALA A 12 -5.06 13.33 14.61
CA ALA A 12 -4.00 13.25 15.61
C ALA A 12 -2.60 13.03 15.01
N VAL A 13 -2.51 12.73 13.71
CA VAL A 13 -1.25 12.49 13.01
C VAL A 13 -0.74 13.83 12.49
N VAL A 14 0.30 14.34 13.14
CA VAL A 14 0.88 15.66 12.81
C VAL A 14 2.27 15.47 12.20
N GLY A 15 2.51 16.17 11.09
CA GLY A 15 3.80 16.12 10.39
C GLY A 15 4.07 14.77 9.72
N ASP A 16 5.33 14.53 9.36
CA ASP A 16 5.73 13.27 8.75
C ASP A 16 5.67 12.14 9.80
N SER A 17 4.94 11.07 9.48
CA SER A 17 4.61 10.02 10.45
C SER A 17 4.42 8.68 9.75
N LEU A 18 4.95 7.61 10.34
CA LEU A 18 4.76 6.23 9.89
C LEU A 18 4.03 5.44 10.96
N ILE A 19 2.95 4.75 10.58
CA ILE A 19 2.14 3.92 11.46
C ILE A 19 2.06 2.51 10.91
N TRP A 20 2.50 1.53 11.67
CA TRP A 20 2.31 0.13 11.35
C TRP A 20 0.92 -0.33 11.73
N LEU A 21 0.20 -0.92 10.78
CA LEU A 21 -1.20 -1.36 10.94
C LEU A 21 -1.34 -2.88 11.11
N GLY A 22 -0.22 -3.55 11.17
CA GLY A 22 -0.13 -5.01 11.27
C GLY A 22 0.13 -5.68 9.93
N HIS A 23 0.74 -6.88 9.96
CA HIS A 23 1.29 -7.57 8.79
C HIS A 23 2.19 -6.61 7.99
N ASN A 24 2.05 -6.51 6.70
CA ASN A 24 2.77 -5.58 5.84
C ASN A 24 1.97 -4.30 5.52
N SER A 25 0.91 -4.01 6.28
CA SER A 25 0.11 -2.79 6.08
C SER A 25 0.68 -1.61 6.87
N PHE A 26 0.94 -0.49 6.21
CA PHE A 26 1.42 0.75 6.83
C PHE A 26 0.64 1.95 6.32
N PHE A 27 0.47 2.93 7.19
CA PHE A 27 0.08 4.29 6.82
C PHE A 27 1.29 5.21 6.99
N LEU A 28 1.55 6.04 5.99
CA LEU A 28 2.60 7.05 5.99
C LEU A 28 2.00 8.41 5.67
N GLN A 29 2.35 9.42 6.45
CA GLN A 29 2.23 10.82 6.08
C GLN A 29 3.64 11.34 5.82
N LEU A 30 3.92 11.85 4.61
CA LEU A 30 5.23 12.34 4.20
C LEU A 30 5.06 13.44 3.15
N ALA A 31 5.76 14.56 3.35
CA ALA A 31 5.71 15.70 2.43
C ALA A 31 4.27 16.16 2.11
N GLY A 32 3.40 16.19 3.14
CA GLY A 32 2.00 16.57 3.01
C GLY A 32 1.09 15.55 2.32
N LYS A 33 1.61 14.42 1.85
CA LYS A 33 0.84 13.34 1.21
C LYS A 33 0.54 12.21 2.20
N ARG A 34 -0.65 11.62 2.09
CA ARG A 34 -1.09 10.44 2.84
C ARG A 34 -1.02 9.21 1.95
N ILE A 35 -0.28 8.21 2.41
CA ILE A 35 0.08 7.03 1.62
C ILE A 35 -0.27 5.78 2.42
N MET A 36 -0.87 4.79 1.74
CA MET A 36 -1.15 3.49 2.32
C MET A 36 -0.35 2.42 1.58
N PHE A 37 0.26 1.50 2.32
CA PHE A 37 1.00 0.36 1.76
C PHE A 37 0.26 -0.95 2.02
N ASP A 38 0.09 -1.77 1.00
CA ASP A 38 -0.42 -3.15 1.04
C ASP A 38 -1.53 -3.36 2.10
N PRO A 39 -2.66 -2.61 2.03
CA PRO A 39 -3.66 -2.64 3.09
C PRO A 39 -4.44 -3.94 3.09
N VAL A 40 -4.44 -4.63 4.23
CA VAL A 40 -5.26 -5.80 4.51
C VAL A 40 -5.98 -5.58 5.85
N PHE A 41 -7.22 -5.13 5.79
CA PHE A 41 -8.01 -4.78 6.98
C PHE A 41 -8.70 -5.99 7.63
N GLY A 42 -9.01 -6.99 6.82
CA GLY A 42 -9.71 -8.20 7.23
C GLY A 42 -8.80 -9.39 7.54
N SER A 43 -9.36 -10.58 7.41
CA SER A 43 -8.63 -11.84 7.51
C SER A 43 -7.83 -12.11 6.25
N ILE A 44 -6.63 -12.62 6.41
CA ILE A 44 -5.77 -13.08 5.32
C ILE A 44 -6.11 -14.55 5.06
N PRO A 45 -6.36 -14.97 3.80
CA PRO A 45 -6.59 -16.36 3.49
C PRO A 45 -5.44 -17.24 4.00
N PHE A 46 -5.79 -18.33 4.70
CA PHE A 46 -4.86 -19.31 5.27
C PHE A 46 -3.92 -18.81 6.38
N VAL A 47 -3.99 -17.52 6.75
CA VAL A 47 -3.18 -16.93 7.83
C VAL A 47 -4.08 -16.38 8.92
N LYS A 48 -3.95 -16.90 10.14
CA LYS A 48 -4.67 -16.37 11.30
C LYS A 48 -4.00 -15.09 11.76
N ARG A 49 -4.72 -13.97 11.73
CA ARG A 49 -4.26 -12.73 12.34
C ARG A 49 -4.07 -12.92 13.85
N GLN A 50 -2.92 -12.53 14.38
CA GLN A 50 -2.58 -12.68 15.82
C GLN A 50 -3.13 -11.54 16.67
N SER A 51 -3.42 -10.39 16.08
CA SER A 51 -4.00 -9.22 16.74
C SER A 51 -5.12 -8.63 15.88
N GLU A 52 -6.04 -7.92 16.49
CA GLU A 52 -7.03 -7.13 15.78
C GLU A 52 -6.34 -6.00 14.98
N PHE A 53 -7.00 -5.55 13.91
CA PHE A 53 -6.54 -4.38 13.16
C PHE A 53 -6.59 -3.14 14.08
N PRO A 54 -5.53 -2.32 14.20
CA PRO A 54 -5.37 -1.33 15.26
C PRO A 54 -6.20 -0.04 15.05
N ALA A 55 -7.13 -0.03 14.10
CA ALA A 55 -7.96 1.11 13.79
C ALA A 55 -9.31 0.69 13.18
N ASN A 56 -10.31 1.58 13.20
CA ASN A 56 -11.42 1.45 12.26
C ASN A 56 -10.94 1.88 10.88
N PRO A 57 -10.98 1.02 9.84
CA PRO A 57 -10.51 1.39 8.49
C PRO A 57 -11.17 2.63 7.88
N ASP A 58 -12.35 3.03 8.35
CA ASP A 58 -13.06 4.22 7.83
C ASP A 58 -12.42 5.55 8.23
N ILE A 59 -11.47 5.55 9.17
CA ILE A 59 -10.72 6.76 9.51
C ILE A 59 -9.70 7.14 8.43
N PHE A 60 -9.30 6.20 7.54
CA PHE A 60 -8.33 6.45 6.49
C PHE A 60 -8.95 7.24 5.35
N THR A 61 -9.01 8.56 5.52
CA THR A 61 -9.53 9.54 4.57
C THR A 61 -8.44 10.48 4.09
N GLY A 62 -8.64 11.09 2.91
CA GLY A 62 -7.64 11.97 2.30
C GLY A 62 -6.38 11.21 1.88
N ILE A 63 -6.50 9.94 1.52
CA ILE A 63 -5.38 9.13 1.00
C ILE A 63 -5.09 9.56 -0.44
N ASP A 64 -3.86 10.02 -0.69
CA ASP A 64 -3.39 10.41 -2.01
C ASP A 64 -2.94 9.21 -2.82
N TYR A 65 -2.18 8.31 -2.18
CA TYR A 65 -1.57 7.15 -2.84
C TYR A 65 -1.81 5.84 -2.09
N LEU A 66 -2.13 4.82 -2.87
CA LEU A 66 -2.11 3.42 -2.45
C LEU A 66 -0.95 2.72 -3.18
N LEU A 67 0.03 2.21 -2.43
CA LEU A 67 1.18 1.50 -2.97
C LEU A 67 0.98 0.00 -2.77
N ILE A 68 1.09 -0.76 -3.86
CA ILE A 68 0.98 -2.23 -3.85
C ILE A 68 2.31 -2.83 -4.32
N SER A 69 2.99 -3.54 -3.43
CA SER A 69 4.28 -4.14 -3.70
C SER A 69 4.21 -5.31 -4.67
N HIS A 70 3.21 -6.17 -4.52
CA HIS A 70 2.97 -7.32 -5.38
C HIS A 70 1.53 -7.86 -5.21
N ASP A 71 1.20 -8.88 -5.97
CA ASP A 71 -0.17 -9.36 -6.14
C ASP A 71 -0.63 -10.46 -5.18
N HIS A 72 0.17 -10.89 -4.20
CA HIS A 72 -0.27 -11.89 -3.23
C HIS A 72 -1.50 -11.45 -2.43
N PHE A 73 -2.28 -12.42 -1.92
CA PHE A 73 -3.56 -12.14 -1.27
C PHE A 73 -3.44 -11.34 0.03
N ASP A 74 -2.30 -11.41 0.68
CA ASP A 74 -1.97 -10.73 1.92
C ASP A 74 -1.30 -9.35 1.70
N HIS A 75 -1.21 -8.89 0.45
CA HIS A 75 -0.75 -7.56 0.04
C HIS A 75 -1.77 -6.84 -0.83
N LEU A 76 -2.38 -7.54 -1.78
CA LEU A 76 -3.39 -7.01 -2.68
C LEU A 76 -4.78 -7.56 -2.29
N ASP A 77 -5.44 -6.90 -1.34
CA ASP A 77 -6.77 -7.27 -0.87
C ASP A 77 -7.87 -6.39 -1.48
N LYS A 78 -8.71 -7.00 -2.31
CA LYS A 78 -9.82 -6.31 -2.99
C LYS A 78 -10.78 -5.64 -2.01
N GLN A 79 -11.07 -6.27 -0.86
CA GLN A 79 -12.04 -5.72 0.10
C GLN A 79 -11.49 -4.46 0.78
N SER A 80 -10.22 -4.47 1.16
CA SER A 80 -9.55 -3.30 1.73
C SER A 80 -9.48 -2.14 0.74
N ILE A 81 -9.15 -2.42 -0.53
CA ILE A 81 -9.14 -1.40 -1.59
C ILE A 81 -10.53 -0.83 -1.82
N THR A 82 -11.57 -1.68 -1.86
CA THR A 82 -12.97 -1.21 -1.99
C THR A 82 -13.31 -0.21 -0.88
N ARG A 83 -12.97 -0.55 0.37
CA ARG A 83 -13.27 0.31 1.52
C ARG A 83 -12.51 1.63 1.48
N LEU A 84 -11.22 1.59 1.10
CA LEU A 84 -10.41 2.80 0.91
C LEU A 84 -10.96 3.68 -0.22
N LEU A 85 -11.29 3.09 -1.36
CA LEU A 85 -11.76 3.83 -2.54
C LEU A 85 -13.10 4.52 -2.28
N ASN A 86 -14.01 3.90 -1.52
CA ASN A 86 -15.27 4.51 -1.11
C ASN A 86 -15.09 5.82 -0.32
N ASN A 87 -14.04 5.88 0.51
CA ASN A 87 -13.72 7.06 1.32
C ASN A 87 -12.73 8.02 0.63
N ASN A 88 -12.06 7.56 -0.45
CA ASN A 88 -11.00 8.28 -1.14
C ASN A 88 -11.13 8.13 -2.66
N PRO A 89 -12.18 8.68 -3.30
CA PRO A 89 -12.46 8.45 -4.73
C PRO A 89 -11.40 9.04 -5.68
N GLN A 90 -10.52 9.92 -5.19
CA GLN A 90 -9.44 10.52 -5.96
C GLN A 90 -8.07 9.83 -5.73
N MET A 91 -8.02 8.82 -4.86
CA MET A 91 -6.82 8.06 -4.54
C MET A 91 -6.21 7.44 -5.83
N LYS A 92 -4.90 7.55 -5.97
CA LYS A 92 -4.15 6.92 -7.06
C LYS A 92 -3.48 5.65 -6.54
N LEU A 93 -3.53 4.57 -7.32
CA LEU A 93 -2.81 3.36 -7.01
C LEU A 93 -1.50 3.32 -7.81
N PHE A 94 -0.38 3.01 -7.15
CA PHE A 94 0.93 2.83 -7.77
C PHE A 94 1.43 1.41 -7.50
N CYS A 95 1.77 0.67 -8.57
CA CYS A 95 2.14 -0.75 -8.51
C CYS A 95 3.12 -1.14 -9.61
N GLY A 96 3.60 -2.38 -9.57
CA GLY A 96 4.40 -2.96 -10.64
C GLY A 96 3.61 -3.26 -11.92
N LEU A 97 4.30 -3.30 -13.07
CA LEU A 97 3.74 -3.60 -14.39
C LEU A 97 2.90 -4.88 -14.38
N GLY A 98 1.76 -4.88 -15.08
CA GLY A 98 0.83 -5.98 -15.22
C GLY A 98 -0.17 -6.10 -14.04
N THR A 99 0.02 -5.39 -12.93
CA THR A 99 -0.92 -5.39 -11.80
C THR A 99 -2.13 -4.50 -12.07
N GLY A 100 -1.94 -3.44 -12.85
CA GLY A 100 -2.97 -2.46 -13.17
C GLY A 100 -4.17 -3.05 -13.91
N GLU A 101 -3.96 -3.99 -14.83
CA GLU A 101 -5.04 -4.68 -15.53
C GLU A 101 -5.96 -5.43 -14.54
N LEU A 102 -5.39 -6.11 -13.55
CA LEU A 102 -6.14 -6.79 -12.50
C LEU A 102 -6.95 -5.79 -11.66
N ILE A 103 -6.32 -4.68 -11.24
CA ILE A 103 -6.97 -3.64 -10.46
C ILE A 103 -8.13 -3.02 -11.25
N GLN A 104 -7.93 -2.64 -12.51
CA GLN A 104 -8.95 -2.04 -13.35
C GLN A 104 -10.10 -3.01 -13.67
N SER A 105 -9.85 -4.33 -13.68
CA SER A 105 -10.91 -5.32 -13.77
C SER A 105 -11.87 -5.31 -12.56
N TRP A 106 -11.39 -4.84 -11.40
CA TRP A 106 -12.19 -4.69 -10.18
C TRP A 106 -12.77 -3.29 -10.02
N PHE A 107 -12.02 -2.27 -10.43
CA PHE A 107 -12.28 -0.85 -10.22
C PHE A 107 -11.96 -0.07 -11.51
N PRO A 108 -12.85 -0.07 -12.52
CA PRO A 108 -12.56 0.52 -13.83
C PRO A 108 -12.20 2.01 -13.80
N GLU A 109 -12.76 2.76 -12.83
CA GLU A 109 -12.55 4.21 -12.69
C GLU A 109 -11.30 4.58 -11.86
N MET A 110 -10.63 3.57 -11.27
CA MET A 110 -9.46 3.84 -10.43
C MET A 110 -8.28 4.33 -11.27
N LYS A 111 -7.63 5.40 -10.80
CA LYS A 111 -6.39 5.89 -11.40
C LYS A 111 -5.24 4.97 -10.99
N VAL A 112 -4.76 4.16 -11.93
CA VAL A 112 -3.62 3.25 -11.71
C VAL A 112 -2.40 3.78 -12.45
N ILE A 113 -1.27 3.79 -11.75
CA ILE A 113 0.06 4.12 -12.26
C ILE A 113 0.89 2.85 -12.14
N GLU A 114 1.38 2.34 -13.24
CA GLU A 114 2.27 1.17 -13.27
C GLU A 114 3.71 1.59 -13.49
N ALA A 115 4.63 0.89 -12.84
CA ALA A 115 6.06 1.13 -12.99
C ALA A 115 6.85 -0.16 -13.19
N GLY A 116 7.87 -0.09 -14.02
CA GLY A 116 9.00 -1.02 -14.01
C GLY A 116 9.98 -0.67 -12.91
N TRP A 117 10.92 -1.57 -12.61
CA TRP A 117 11.98 -1.30 -11.65
C TRP A 117 12.79 -0.07 -12.04
N TYR A 118 13.15 0.74 -11.04
CA TYR A 118 13.85 2.02 -11.11
C TYR A 118 13.05 3.17 -11.75
N GLN A 119 11.77 2.93 -12.09
CA GLN A 119 10.89 4.02 -12.50
C GLN A 119 10.36 4.78 -11.29
N GLN A 120 10.08 6.06 -11.50
CA GLN A 120 9.78 7.01 -10.43
C GLN A 120 8.48 7.76 -10.71
N LEU A 121 7.77 8.05 -9.64
CA LEU A 121 6.67 9.01 -9.57
C LEU A 121 7.15 10.20 -8.74
N GLU A 122 6.99 11.40 -9.27
CA GLU A 122 7.26 12.65 -8.54
C GLU A 122 5.96 13.45 -8.41
N ASP A 123 5.65 13.88 -7.19
CA ASP A 123 4.49 14.71 -6.87
C ASP A 123 4.91 15.73 -5.81
N GLU A 124 5.14 16.99 -6.24
CA GLU A 124 5.67 18.07 -5.44
C GLU A 124 7.00 17.69 -4.78
N GLU A 125 7.06 17.62 -3.44
CA GLU A 125 8.27 17.24 -2.69
C GLU A 125 8.39 15.74 -2.44
N LEU A 126 7.37 14.95 -2.84
CA LEU A 126 7.38 13.50 -2.71
C LEU A 126 7.91 12.84 -3.98
N LYS A 127 8.87 11.95 -3.79
CA LYS A 127 9.39 11.07 -4.84
C LYS A 127 9.23 9.62 -4.42
N ILE A 128 8.62 8.80 -5.27
CA ILE A 128 8.42 7.37 -5.06
C ILE A 128 9.13 6.62 -6.18
N THR A 129 10.08 5.76 -5.83
CA THR A 129 10.79 4.89 -6.77
C THR A 129 10.36 3.45 -6.56
N PHE A 130 9.95 2.75 -7.63
CA PHE A 130 9.70 1.32 -7.59
C PHE A 130 11.02 0.56 -7.80
N LEU A 131 11.34 -0.36 -6.89
CA LEU A 131 12.64 -1.04 -6.84
C LEU A 131 12.48 -2.57 -6.93
N PRO A 132 13.50 -3.31 -7.40
CA PRO A 132 13.48 -4.76 -7.38
C PRO A 132 13.46 -5.28 -5.93
N ALA A 133 12.79 -6.43 -5.74
CA ALA A 133 12.82 -7.21 -4.51
C ALA A 133 13.07 -8.69 -4.86
N GLN A 134 13.67 -9.44 -3.95
CA GLN A 134 13.83 -10.88 -4.11
C GLN A 134 12.53 -11.58 -3.71
N HIS A 135 11.59 -11.67 -4.65
CA HIS A 135 10.26 -12.24 -4.44
C HIS A 135 9.67 -12.74 -5.77
N TRP A 136 8.36 -12.91 -5.82
CA TRP A 136 7.61 -13.40 -6.97
C TRP A 136 6.15 -12.92 -6.91
N SER A 137 5.40 -13.12 -8.00
CA SER A 137 3.98 -12.81 -8.08
C SER A 137 3.16 -14.03 -8.47
N LYS A 138 1.99 -14.22 -7.86
CA LYS A 138 1.04 -15.28 -8.21
C LYS A 138 -0.28 -15.12 -7.46
N ARG A 139 -1.40 -15.13 -8.16
CA ARG A 139 -2.76 -15.21 -7.57
C ARG A 139 -3.54 -16.45 -7.99
N SER A 140 -3.11 -17.13 -9.05
CA SER A 140 -3.74 -18.35 -9.56
C SER A 140 -2.69 -19.38 -9.94
N VAL A 141 -3.14 -20.58 -10.32
CA VAL A 141 -2.21 -21.63 -10.78
C VAL A 141 -1.53 -21.31 -12.11
N ARG A 142 -2.01 -20.29 -12.87
CA ARG A 142 -1.56 -20.03 -14.25
C ARG A 142 -0.91 -18.67 -14.44
N ASP A 143 -0.83 -17.82 -13.43
CA ASP A 143 -0.38 -16.41 -13.55
C ASP A 143 0.92 -16.09 -12.79
N GLY A 144 1.68 -17.11 -12.41
CA GLY A 144 2.98 -16.91 -11.75
C GLY A 144 3.95 -16.10 -12.59
N GLY A 145 4.51 -15.03 -12.01
CA GLY A 145 5.46 -14.13 -12.67
C GLY A 145 4.89 -13.24 -13.78
N GLN A 146 3.56 -13.18 -13.95
CA GLN A 146 2.95 -12.34 -14.99
C GLN A 146 2.83 -10.86 -14.59
N ARG A 147 2.95 -10.56 -13.29
CA ARG A 147 2.91 -9.19 -12.74
C ARG A 147 4.20 -8.90 -12.05
N LEU A 148 4.70 -7.69 -12.23
CA LEU A 148 5.96 -7.29 -11.62
C LEU A 148 5.75 -7.03 -10.12
N TRP A 149 6.66 -7.50 -9.30
CA TRP A 149 6.74 -7.30 -7.86
C TRP A 149 7.91 -6.39 -7.50
N GLY A 150 7.87 -5.78 -6.34
CA GLY A 150 8.97 -4.92 -5.93
C GLY A 150 8.79 -4.27 -4.57
N ALA A 151 9.70 -3.37 -4.30
CA ALA A 151 9.79 -2.53 -3.12
C ALA A 151 9.59 -1.06 -3.51
N PHE A 152 9.41 -0.21 -2.53
CA PHE A 152 9.29 1.24 -2.75
C PHE A 152 10.35 1.99 -1.93
N MET A 153 11.01 2.95 -2.57
CA MET A 153 11.77 4.00 -1.91
C MET A 153 10.97 5.30 -1.99
N LEU A 154 10.66 5.88 -0.84
CA LEU A 154 9.97 7.16 -0.75
C LEU A 154 10.95 8.21 -0.21
N GLN A 155 10.98 9.37 -0.83
CA GLN A 155 11.83 10.48 -0.43
C GLN A 155 11.00 11.78 -0.37
N GLY A 156 11.16 12.55 0.70
CA GLY A 156 10.49 13.84 0.90
C GLY A 156 10.92 14.48 2.21
N HIS A 157 10.91 15.80 2.30
CA HIS A 157 11.32 16.56 3.50
C HIS A 157 12.68 16.12 4.10
N GLY A 158 13.62 15.68 3.24
CA GLY A 158 14.93 15.18 3.69
C GLY A 158 14.90 13.76 4.31
N VAL A 159 13.74 13.11 4.32
CA VAL A 159 13.57 11.73 4.79
C VAL A 159 13.63 10.77 3.59
N SER A 160 14.25 9.61 3.80
CA SER A 160 14.18 8.47 2.87
C SER A 160 13.65 7.25 3.62
N LEU A 161 12.57 6.65 3.10
CA LEU A 161 11.93 5.47 3.65
C LEU A 161 11.94 4.35 2.61
N TYR A 162 12.45 3.18 3.00
CA TYR A 162 12.41 1.98 2.17
C TYR A 162 11.35 1.01 2.70
N TYR A 163 10.39 0.65 1.84
CA TYR A 163 9.40 -0.37 2.09
C TYR A 163 9.70 -1.58 1.19
N SER A 164 10.12 -2.69 1.79
CA SER A 164 10.57 -3.88 1.06
C SER A 164 9.44 -4.69 0.42
N GLY A 165 8.19 -4.51 0.86
CA GLY A 165 7.20 -5.56 0.64
C GLY A 165 7.69 -6.87 1.24
N ASP A 166 7.46 -7.98 0.55
CA ASP A 166 8.10 -9.25 0.85
C ASP A 166 9.43 -9.37 0.09
N THR A 167 10.50 -9.65 0.83
CA THR A 167 11.82 -9.93 0.29
C THR A 167 12.48 -11.00 1.13
N GLY A 168 13.04 -12.01 0.53
CA GLY A 168 13.65 -13.16 1.21
C GLY A 168 15.00 -13.54 0.60
#